data_22479863672a356516f2044c7d27fa91
#
_entry.id   22479863672a356516f2044c7d27fa91
#
_cell.length_a   1.000
_cell.length_b   1.000
_cell.length_c   1.000
_cell.angle_alpha   90.00
_cell.angle_beta   90.00
_cell.angle_gamma   90.00
#
_symmetry.space_group_name_H-M   'P 1'
#
loop_
_entity.id
_entity.type
_entity.pdbx_description
1 polymer ?
#
loop_
_entity_poly.entity_id
_entity_poly.type
_entity_poly.pdbx_seq_one_letter_code
_entity_poly.pdbx_strand_id
1 'polypeptide(L)'
;YCYYDPFQQQKVLAPEYGGDGKKVDRCSGFEKPIYAFPAHWGPNALLFYTGNHFPENYRNGAFIAFHGSWNRAPLEQGGYNVVFVPMKDGLPSGNYEIFADGFAGSVKTPRGAQHRPCGLAMGPDGSLYISDDKGGGIWKITYTGK
;
A
#
# COMPACT_ATOMS: atom_id res chain seq x y z
N TYR A 1 -5.02 20.44 8.27
CA TYR A 1 -4.16 19.33 7.83
C TYR A 1 -3.73 19.54 6.39
N CYS A 2 -2.64 18.86 5.99
CA CYS A 2 -2.08 18.92 4.65
C CYS A 2 -2.18 17.54 4.01
N TYR A 3 -2.42 17.50 2.71
CA TYR A 3 -2.28 16.28 1.92
C TYR A 3 -1.27 16.49 0.79
N TYR A 4 -0.67 15.42 0.32
CA TYR A 4 0.23 15.48 -0.82
C TYR A 4 -0.55 15.32 -2.12
N ASP A 5 -0.45 16.32 -3.00
CA ASP A 5 -1.01 16.24 -4.34
C ASP A 5 0.07 15.70 -5.30
N PRO A 6 -0.08 14.48 -5.82
CA PRO A 6 0.92 13.87 -6.71
C PRO A 6 0.98 14.54 -8.08
N PHE A 7 -0.07 15.22 -8.52
CA PHE A 7 -0.09 15.92 -9.80
C PHE A 7 0.68 17.25 -9.73
N GLN A 8 0.53 17.96 -8.62
CA GLN A 8 1.28 19.19 -8.35
C GLN A 8 2.64 18.93 -7.69
N GLN A 9 2.91 17.67 -7.27
CA GLN A 9 4.11 17.26 -6.54
C GLN A 9 4.41 18.11 -5.30
N GLN A 10 3.37 18.57 -4.62
CA GLN A 10 3.48 19.42 -3.44
C GLN A 10 2.44 19.07 -2.37
N LYS A 11 2.72 19.47 -1.14
CA LYS A 11 1.73 19.42 -0.08
C LYS A 11 0.88 20.68 -0.12
N VAL A 12 -0.43 20.47 -0.08
CA VAL A 12 -1.40 21.56 -0.07
C VAL A 12 -2.30 21.48 1.17
N LEU A 13 -2.79 22.62 1.58
CA LEU A 13 -3.71 22.71 2.71
C LEU A 13 -5.07 22.13 2.30
N ALA A 14 -5.56 21.20 3.12
CA ALA A 14 -6.85 20.55 2.86
C ALA A 14 -8.01 21.54 2.97
N PRO A 15 -9.04 21.43 2.11
CA PRO A 15 -10.19 22.34 2.11
C PRO A 15 -10.89 22.44 3.47
N GLU A 16 -11.00 21.36 4.20
CA GLU A 16 -11.59 21.29 5.55
C GLU A 16 -10.84 22.16 6.58
N TYR A 17 -9.63 22.57 6.25
CA TYR A 17 -8.77 23.42 7.10
C TYR A 17 -8.43 24.76 6.45
N GLY A 18 -9.30 25.20 5.53
CA GLY A 18 -9.22 26.52 4.88
C GLY A 18 -8.33 26.56 3.64
N GLY A 19 -7.99 25.41 3.05
CA GLY A 19 -7.30 25.29 1.78
C GLY A 19 -8.24 25.38 0.57
N ASP A 20 -7.65 25.46 -0.60
CA ASP A 20 -8.34 25.44 -1.90
C ASP A 20 -7.85 24.32 -2.82
N GLY A 21 -7.09 23.38 -2.27
CA GLY A 21 -6.45 22.30 -3.01
C GLY A 21 -5.21 22.71 -3.80
N LYS A 22 -4.78 23.97 -3.72
CA LYS A 22 -3.60 24.51 -4.41
C LYS A 22 -2.65 25.25 -3.45
N LYS A 23 -3.20 25.82 -2.41
CA LYS A 23 -2.47 26.65 -1.45
C LYS A 23 -1.56 25.80 -0.57
N VAL A 24 -0.26 26.04 -0.64
CA VAL A 24 0.74 25.34 0.18
C VAL A 24 0.70 25.82 1.63
N ASP A 25 0.71 27.16 1.86
CA ASP A 25 0.67 27.79 3.18
C ASP A 25 1.63 27.10 4.17
N ARG A 26 1.15 26.82 5.40
CA ARG A 26 1.92 26.12 6.45
C ARG A 26 2.39 24.71 6.08
N CYS A 27 1.87 24.15 4.98
CA CYS A 27 2.25 22.81 4.52
C CYS A 27 3.68 22.73 3.98
N SER A 28 4.30 23.86 3.67
CA SER A 28 5.71 23.95 3.26
C SER A 28 6.69 23.43 4.33
N GLY A 29 6.31 23.52 5.61
CA GLY A 29 7.14 23.06 6.73
C GLY A 29 7.11 21.56 7.01
N PHE A 30 6.37 20.76 6.24
CA PHE A 30 6.27 19.32 6.44
C PHE A 30 7.08 18.55 5.40
N GLU A 31 7.69 17.44 5.81
CA GLU A 31 8.38 16.53 4.89
C GLU A 31 7.40 15.94 3.87
N LYS A 32 7.87 15.76 2.64
CA LYS A 32 7.09 15.07 1.59
C LYS A 32 7.07 13.56 1.86
N PRO A 33 5.99 12.84 1.48
CA PRO A 33 6.03 11.38 1.50
C PRO A 33 7.12 10.89 0.53
N ILE A 34 7.84 9.84 0.93
CA ILE A 34 8.87 9.23 0.07
C ILE A 34 8.26 8.39 -1.05
N TYR A 35 6.99 7.99 -0.90
CA TYR A 35 6.25 7.26 -1.91
C TYR A 35 4.76 7.59 -1.84
N ALA A 36 4.07 7.57 -2.98
CA ALA A 36 2.64 7.81 -3.07
C ALA A 36 1.96 6.68 -3.87
N PHE A 37 0.77 6.31 -3.43
CA PHE A 37 -0.06 5.29 -4.05
C PHE A 37 -1.39 5.90 -4.51
N PRO A 38 -2.15 5.20 -5.36
CA PRO A 38 -3.49 5.67 -5.74
C PRO A 38 -4.34 5.94 -4.51
N ALA A 39 -5.09 7.04 -4.55
CA ALA A 39 -5.90 7.49 -3.44
C ALA A 39 -6.90 6.44 -2.96
N HIS A 40 -7.14 6.42 -1.65
CA HIS A 40 -8.13 5.58 -0.99
C HIS A 40 -7.88 4.07 -1.02
N TRP A 41 -6.71 3.58 -1.43
CA TRP A 41 -6.42 2.15 -1.38
C TRP A 41 -6.38 1.57 0.04
N GLY A 42 -6.18 2.40 1.05
CA GLY A 42 -6.20 2.01 2.46
C GLY A 42 -5.01 1.14 2.87
N PRO A 43 -3.79 1.71 2.98
CA PRO A 43 -2.63 0.97 3.48
C PRO A 43 -2.82 0.66 4.97
N ASN A 44 -2.84 -0.63 5.33
CA ASN A 44 -3.03 -1.08 6.71
C ASN A 44 -1.75 -1.64 7.33
N ALA A 45 -0.84 -2.20 6.52
CA ALA A 45 0.42 -2.73 7.02
C ALA A 45 1.59 -2.40 6.09
N LEU A 46 2.75 -2.21 6.70
CA LEU A 46 4.05 -2.03 6.06
C LEU A 46 5.04 -3.01 6.69
N LEU A 47 5.77 -3.75 5.87
CA LEU A 47 6.83 -4.66 6.29
C LEU A 47 8.08 -4.44 5.42
N PHE A 48 9.20 -4.02 6.01
CA PHE A 48 10.49 -4.07 5.36
C PHE A 48 11.00 -5.51 5.35
N TYR A 49 11.17 -6.06 4.14
CA TYR A 49 11.57 -7.45 3.97
C TYR A 49 13.07 -7.60 4.05
N THR A 50 13.53 -8.32 5.05
CA THR A 50 14.95 -8.63 5.30
C THR A 50 15.31 -10.10 5.03
N GLY A 51 14.33 -10.88 4.55
CA GLY A 51 14.53 -12.29 4.22
C GLY A 51 15.22 -12.49 2.86
N ASN A 52 15.57 -13.75 2.61
CA ASN A 52 16.19 -14.18 1.35
C ASN A 52 15.42 -15.31 0.65
N HIS A 53 14.20 -15.61 1.13
CA HIS A 53 13.37 -16.69 0.60
C HIS A 53 12.83 -16.40 -0.80
N PHE A 54 12.45 -15.15 -1.05
CA PHE A 54 11.99 -14.70 -2.36
C PHE A 54 13.16 -14.41 -3.30
N PRO A 55 12.92 -14.38 -4.65
CA PRO A 55 13.91 -13.96 -5.64
C PRO A 55 14.52 -12.59 -5.30
N GLU A 56 15.70 -12.33 -5.89
CA GLU A 56 16.51 -11.15 -5.54
C GLU A 56 15.78 -9.82 -5.73
N ASN A 57 14.93 -9.72 -6.74
CA ASN A 57 14.11 -8.52 -7.01
C ASN A 57 13.08 -8.20 -5.90
N TYR A 58 12.76 -9.17 -5.02
CA TYR A 58 11.90 -8.97 -3.84
C TYR A 58 12.69 -8.86 -2.53
N ARG A 59 13.99 -8.63 -2.59
CA ARG A 59 14.82 -8.43 -1.38
C ARG A 59 15.07 -6.96 -1.13
N ASN A 60 15.32 -6.62 0.13
CA ASN A 60 15.64 -5.25 0.54
C ASN A 60 14.61 -4.22 0.09
N GLY A 61 13.34 -4.54 0.19
CA GLY A 61 12.23 -3.66 -0.15
C GLY A 61 11.12 -3.69 0.89
N ALA A 62 10.01 -3.07 0.57
CA ALA A 62 8.87 -2.96 1.46
C ALA A 62 7.64 -3.63 0.84
N PHE A 63 7.01 -4.54 1.59
CA PHE A 63 5.66 -5.00 1.31
C PHE A 63 4.64 -4.10 1.99
N ILE A 64 3.57 -3.75 1.29
CA ILE A 64 2.49 -2.93 1.82
C ILE A 64 1.17 -3.61 1.52
N ALA A 65 0.38 -3.89 2.56
CA ALA A 65 -0.96 -4.44 2.42
C ALA A 65 -1.99 -3.32 2.30
N PHE A 66 -2.73 -3.35 1.22
CA PHE A 66 -3.83 -2.43 0.96
C PHE A 66 -5.17 -3.13 1.24
N HIS A 67 -5.86 -2.64 2.26
CA HIS A 67 -7.15 -3.16 2.70
C HIS A 67 -8.27 -2.99 1.66
N GLY A 68 -8.10 -2.04 0.77
CA GLY A 68 -9.05 -1.73 -0.28
C GLY A 68 -9.94 -0.53 0.05
N SER A 69 -10.27 0.20 -1.00
CA SER A 69 -11.04 1.44 -0.92
C SER A 69 -12.53 1.20 -0.70
N TRP A 70 -13.18 2.23 -0.18
CA TRP A 70 -14.64 2.29 -0.03
C TRP A 70 -15.23 3.61 -0.57
N ASN A 71 -14.38 4.57 -0.89
CA ASN A 71 -14.78 5.91 -1.33
C ASN A 71 -13.84 6.41 -2.44
N ARG A 72 -14.01 5.93 -3.66
CA ARG A 72 -13.25 6.38 -4.83
C ARG A 72 -14.12 6.89 -5.98
N ALA A 73 -15.42 7.02 -5.78
CA ALA A 73 -16.30 7.52 -6.85
C ALA A 73 -15.77 8.87 -7.42
N PRO A 74 -15.79 9.07 -8.75
CA PRO A 74 -16.36 8.18 -9.79
C PRO A 74 -15.43 7.04 -10.26
N LEU A 75 -14.22 6.93 -9.70
CA LEU A 75 -13.27 5.86 -10.03
C LEU A 75 -13.70 4.52 -9.42
N GLU A 76 -13.28 3.44 -10.05
CA GLU A 76 -13.45 2.10 -9.51
C GLU A 76 -12.73 1.94 -8.16
N GLN A 77 -13.28 1.08 -7.29
CA GLN A 77 -12.61 0.73 -6.05
C GLN A 77 -11.28 0.01 -6.34
N GLY A 78 -10.25 0.27 -5.55
CA GLY A 78 -8.90 -0.26 -5.74
C GLY A 78 -8.22 -0.63 -4.44
N GLY A 79 -7.00 -1.11 -4.52
CA GLY A 79 -6.35 -1.81 -3.43
C GLY A 79 -6.81 -3.26 -3.37
N TYR A 80 -7.04 -3.83 -2.18
CA TYR A 80 -7.34 -5.25 -1.96
C TYR A 80 -6.19 -6.15 -2.42
N ASN A 81 -4.97 -5.69 -2.24
CA ASN A 81 -3.75 -6.36 -2.69
C ASN A 81 -2.58 -6.12 -1.75
N VAL A 82 -1.50 -6.81 -1.99
CA VAL A 82 -0.20 -6.52 -1.39
C VAL A 82 0.74 -6.11 -2.51
N VAL A 83 1.42 -4.98 -2.33
CA VAL A 83 2.43 -4.50 -3.27
C VAL A 83 3.82 -4.64 -2.68
N PHE A 84 4.82 -4.65 -3.55
CA PHE A 84 6.23 -4.54 -3.20
C PHE A 84 6.81 -3.25 -3.77
N VAL A 85 7.55 -2.52 -2.96
CA VAL A 85 8.32 -1.34 -3.36
C VAL A 85 9.79 -1.65 -3.21
N PRO A 86 10.58 -1.65 -4.30
CA PRO A 86 12.03 -1.83 -4.19
C PRO A 86 12.66 -0.63 -3.48
N MET A 87 13.59 -0.92 -2.56
CA MET A 87 14.28 0.10 -1.77
C MET A 87 15.79 0.01 -1.97
N LYS A 88 16.46 1.15 -1.98
CA LYS A 88 17.90 1.26 -1.98
C LYS A 88 18.33 2.42 -1.08
N ASP A 89 19.28 2.16 -0.20
CA ASP A 89 19.81 3.17 0.74
C ASP A 89 18.71 3.88 1.57
N GLY A 90 17.67 3.12 1.94
CA GLY A 90 16.55 3.61 2.75
C GLY A 90 15.47 4.38 1.97
N LEU A 91 15.61 4.52 0.65
CA LEU A 91 14.67 5.21 -0.22
C LEU A 91 14.09 4.29 -1.30
N PRO A 92 12.86 4.56 -1.78
CA PRO A 92 12.32 3.85 -2.94
C PRO A 92 13.22 4.00 -4.17
N SER A 93 13.51 2.90 -4.84
CA SER A 93 14.41 2.86 -5.99
C SER A 93 13.71 2.52 -7.31
N GLY A 94 12.39 2.35 -7.30
CA GLY A 94 11.61 2.03 -8.48
C GLY A 94 10.10 2.12 -8.22
N ASN A 95 9.33 1.78 -9.25
CA ASN A 95 7.88 1.70 -9.13
C ASN A 95 7.47 0.49 -8.26
N TYR A 96 6.32 0.62 -7.60
CA TYR A 96 5.73 -0.54 -6.94
C TYR A 96 5.24 -1.57 -7.97
N GLU A 97 5.25 -2.81 -7.59
CA GLU A 97 4.61 -3.90 -8.31
C GLU A 97 3.58 -4.60 -7.42
N ILE A 98 2.52 -5.12 -8.03
CA ILE A 98 1.52 -5.91 -7.32
C ILE A 98 2.13 -7.29 -7.07
N PHE A 99 2.39 -7.59 -5.80
CA PHE A 99 2.97 -8.85 -5.38
C PHE A 99 1.94 -9.96 -5.17
N ALA A 100 0.80 -9.63 -4.54
CA ALA A 100 -0.31 -10.54 -4.35
C ALA A 100 -1.64 -9.82 -4.55
N ASP A 101 -2.54 -10.39 -5.34
CA ASP A 101 -3.85 -9.84 -5.68
C ASP A 101 -4.93 -10.95 -5.61
N GLY A 102 -6.15 -10.60 -6.00
CA GLY A 102 -7.27 -11.52 -6.05
C GLY A 102 -8.06 -11.65 -4.74
N PHE A 103 -7.65 -11.00 -3.68
CA PHE A 103 -8.30 -11.08 -2.36
C PHE A 103 -9.78 -10.67 -2.39
N ALA A 104 -10.14 -9.65 -3.15
CA ALA A 104 -11.53 -9.22 -3.26
C ALA A 104 -12.43 -10.21 -3.99
N GLY A 105 -11.86 -11.12 -4.80
CA GLY A 105 -12.63 -11.90 -5.75
C GLY A 105 -13.16 -11.03 -6.90
N SER A 106 -14.36 -11.33 -7.40
CA SER A 106 -14.95 -10.62 -8.55
C SER A 106 -15.53 -9.25 -8.21
N VAL A 107 -15.72 -8.93 -6.92
CA VAL A 107 -16.39 -7.69 -6.48
C VAL A 107 -15.49 -6.87 -5.58
N LYS A 108 -14.88 -5.83 -6.14
CA LYS A 108 -14.00 -4.91 -5.39
C LYS A 108 -14.82 -3.82 -4.69
N THR A 109 -15.54 -4.18 -3.65
CA THR A 109 -16.24 -3.24 -2.75
C THR A 109 -16.09 -3.70 -1.31
N PRO A 110 -16.23 -2.83 -0.30
CA PRO A 110 -16.08 -3.21 1.10
C PRO A 110 -17.01 -4.35 1.54
N ARG A 111 -18.24 -4.34 1.03
CA ARG A 111 -19.24 -5.39 1.36
C ARG A 111 -19.08 -6.62 0.50
N GLY A 112 -18.78 -6.47 -0.79
CA GLY A 112 -18.70 -7.55 -1.76
C GLY A 112 -17.37 -8.28 -1.81
N ALA A 113 -16.26 -7.65 -1.40
CA ALA A 113 -14.96 -8.29 -1.37
C ALA A 113 -14.98 -9.54 -0.48
N GLN A 114 -14.41 -10.63 -0.95
CA GLN A 114 -14.31 -11.87 -0.18
C GLN A 114 -13.31 -11.73 0.98
N HIS A 115 -12.17 -11.12 0.71
CA HIS A 115 -11.07 -10.93 1.64
C HIS A 115 -10.48 -9.53 1.51
N ARG A 116 -9.85 -9.06 2.58
CA ARG A 116 -9.22 -7.74 2.64
C ARG A 116 -7.89 -7.81 3.39
N PRO A 117 -6.74 -7.68 2.70
CA PRO A 117 -5.42 -7.71 3.34
C PRO A 117 -5.30 -6.65 4.43
N CYS A 118 -4.80 -7.04 5.59
CA CYS A 118 -4.80 -6.18 6.78
C CYS A 118 -3.41 -6.12 7.44
N GLY A 119 -2.81 -7.26 7.75
CA GLY A 119 -1.52 -7.34 8.42
C GLY A 119 -0.47 -8.08 7.60
N LEU A 120 0.81 -7.80 7.86
CA LEU A 120 1.96 -8.45 7.25
C LEU A 120 2.93 -8.92 8.33
N ALA A 121 3.48 -10.12 8.14
CA ALA A 121 4.58 -10.63 8.96
C ALA A 121 5.53 -11.48 8.11
N MET A 122 6.81 -11.47 8.46
CA MET A 122 7.80 -12.39 7.89
C MET A 122 7.97 -13.58 8.85
N GLY A 123 7.87 -14.79 8.31
CA GLY A 123 8.18 -16.00 9.04
C GLY A 123 9.67 -16.26 9.20
N PRO A 124 10.08 -17.16 10.08
CA PRO A 124 11.49 -17.49 10.29
C PRO A 124 12.16 -18.12 9.05
N ASP A 125 11.38 -18.69 8.16
CA ASP A 125 11.80 -19.21 6.86
C ASP A 125 11.85 -18.16 5.74
N GLY A 126 11.53 -16.90 6.04
CA GLY A 126 11.45 -15.81 5.07
C GLY A 126 10.14 -15.75 4.27
N SER A 127 9.19 -16.64 4.51
CA SER A 127 7.86 -16.56 3.90
C SER A 127 7.11 -15.32 4.36
N LEU A 128 6.22 -14.78 3.52
CA LEU A 128 5.35 -13.67 3.87
C LEU A 128 4.00 -14.19 4.35
N TYR A 129 3.55 -13.72 5.51
CA TYR A 129 2.22 -13.95 6.03
C TYR A 129 1.36 -12.71 5.83
N ILE A 130 0.14 -12.91 5.36
CA ILE A 130 -0.84 -11.84 5.09
C ILE A 130 -2.11 -12.20 5.86
N SER A 131 -2.53 -11.35 6.78
CA SER A 131 -3.80 -11.52 7.48
C SER A 131 -4.95 -10.83 6.75
N ASP A 132 -6.16 -11.35 6.95
CA ASP A 132 -7.43 -10.86 6.44
C ASP A 132 -8.41 -10.68 7.60
N ASP A 133 -8.90 -9.47 7.81
CA ASP A 133 -9.83 -9.17 8.89
C ASP A 133 -11.30 -9.38 8.49
N LYS A 134 -11.58 -9.50 7.20
CA LYS A 134 -12.94 -9.74 6.72
C LYS A 134 -13.31 -11.22 6.69
N GLY A 135 -12.44 -12.07 6.14
CA GLY A 135 -12.65 -13.52 6.06
C GLY A 135 -12.08 -14.29 7.24
N GLY A 136 -11.28 -13.64 8.10
CA GLY A 136 -10.65 -14.26 9.27
C GLY A 136 -9.54 -15.24 8.90
N GLY A 137 -8.87 -15.05 7.76
CA GLY A 137 -7.83 -15.92 7.25
C GLY A 137 -6.41 -15.40 7.43
N ILE A 138 -5.44 -16.29 7.30
CA ILE A 138 -4.03 -15.96 7.16
C ILE A 138 -3.46 -16.75 6.00
N TRP A 139 -2.89 -16.06 5.01
CA TRP A 139 -2.17 -16.68 3.91
C TRP A 139 -0.68 -16.71 4.21
N LYS A 140 -0.06 -17.82 3.88
CA LYS A 140 1.39 -17.94 3.79
C LYS A 140 1.79 -17.94 2.32
N ILE A 141 2.59 -16.96 1.92
CA ILE A 141 3.20 -16.87 0.59
C ILE A 141 4.61 -17.42 0.69
N THR A 142 4.93 -18.39 -0.15
CA THR A 142 6.26 -19.00 -0.23
C THR A 142 6.71 -19.13 -1.68
N TYR A 143 8.02 -19.02 -1.91
CA TYR A 143 8.60 -19.21 -3.23
C TYR A 143 8.97 -20.69 -3.43
N THR A 144 8.54 -21.27 -4.54
CA THR A 144 8.75 -22.69 -4.86
C THR A 144 9.85 -22.94 -5.88
N GLY A 145 10.55 -21.89 -6.34
CA GLY A 145 11.66 -22.05 -7.30
C GLY A 145 11.23 -22.28 -8.76
N LYS A 146 9.98 -21.93 -9.12
CA LYS A 146 9.47 -22.09 -10.50
C LYS A 146 9.30 -20.75 -11.18
#